data_5240b8c6cf5a604a6da61fc71386614b
#
_entry.id   5240b8c6cf5a604a6da61fc71386614b
#
_cell.length_a   1.000
_cell.length_b   1.000
_cell.length_c   1.000
_cell.angle_alpha   90.00
_cell.angle_beta   90.00
_cell.angle_gamma   90.00
#
_symmetry.space_group_name_H-M   'P 1'
#
loop_
_entity.id
_entity.type
_entity.pdbx_description
1 polymer ?
#
loop_
_entity_poly.entity_id
_entity_poly.type
_entity_poly.pdbx_seq_one_letter_code
_entity_poly.pdbx_strand_id
1 'polypeptide(L)'
;DALTAAVAGLGYKAMLADAPPTDNRTGLFDKVRGWMGAADKGSGGERPLQVAVIGSGGAAMAAALKAVEQGAQVTLIERGTIGGTCVNVGCVPSKIMIRAAHIAYLRQTSPFDAGITATAPAIDRPRMLAQQQARVDELRHAKYENILDTSPNINVLHGEARFTGSHSLTITLTAGGERTVSFDRCLIATGATAAVPPIPGLKDTPYWTSTEALVNDAIPERLAVIGSSVVALELAQAFARH
;
A
#
# COMPACT_ATOMS: atom_id res chain seq x y z
N ASP A 1 -19.39 19.26 27.72
CA ASP A 1 -19.73 20.66 27.42
C ASP A 1 -20.58 20.77 26.15
N ALA A 2 -21.01 21.97 25.79
CA ALA A 2 -21.92 22.19 24.66
C ALA A 2 -21.39 21.69 23.33
N LEU A 3 -20.08 21.76 23.10
CA LEU A 3 -19.44 21.28 21.87
C LEU A 3 -19.48 19.75 21.78
N THR A 4 -19.18 19.06 22.88
CA THR A 4 -19.25 17.59 22.98
C THR A 4 -20.67 17.08 22.74
N ALA A 5 -21.68 17.78 23.27
CA ALA A 5 -23.09 17.46 23.06
C ALA A 5 -23.52 17.69 21.60
N ALA A 6 -23.07 18.79 20.97
CA ALA A 6 -23.36 19.08 19.56
C ALA A 6 -22.74 18.03 18.61
N VAL A 7 -21.50 17.61 18.87
CA VAL A 7 -20.82 16.57 18.08
C VAL A 7 -21.48 15.20 18.27
N ALA A 8 -21.92 14.87 19.46
CA ALA A 8 -22.66 13.64 19.75
C ALA A 8 -24.02 13.60 19.04
N GLY A 9 -24.71 14.75 18.94
CA GLY A 9 -25.96 14.90 18.19
C GLY A 9 -25.84 14.64 16.68
N LEU A 10 -24.63 14.72 16.13
CA LEU A 10 -24.28 14.39 14.74
C LEU A 10 -23.85 12.93 14.53
N GLY A 11 -23.94 12.10 15.59
CA GLY A 11 -23.53 10.69 15.53
C GLY A 11 -22.04 10.44 15.69
N TYR A 12 -21.24 11.46 16.06
CA TYR A 12 -19.80 11.33 16.28
C TYR A 12 -19.48 11.32 17.79
N LYS A 13 -18.40 10.63 18.16
CA LYS A 13 -17.90 10.62 19.53
C LYS A 13 -16.79 11.65 19.69
N ALA A 14 -17.03 12.71 20.45
CA ALA A 14 -16.01 13.70 20.79
C ALA A 14 -15.43 13.40 22.18
N MET A 15 -14.12 13.56 22.34
CA MET A 15 -13.41 13.46 23.63
C MET A 15 -12.56 14.71 23.81
N LEU A 16 -12.47 15.20 25.06
CA LEU A 16 -11.56 16.29 25.40
C LEU A 16 -10.11 15.81 25.28
N ALA A 17 -9.23 16.67 24.74
CA ALA A 17 -7.82 16.34 24.49
C ALA A 17 -7.05 15.96 25.77
N ASP A 18 -7.46 16.46 26.91
CA ASP A 18 -6.84 16.20 28.21
C ASP A 18 -7.42 15.00 28.98
N ALA A 19 -8.42 14.30 28.40
CA ALA A 19 -8.90 13.06 28.98
C ALA A 19 -7.88 11.93 28.71
N PRO A 20 -7.44 11.18 29.74
CA PRO A 20 -6.59 10.03 29.50
C PRO A 20 -7.33 9.07 28.54
N PRO A 21 -6.63 8.50 27.55
CA PRO A 21 -7.26 7.60 26.59
C PRO A 21 -7.90 6.43 27.35
N THR A 22 -9.22 6.35 27.31
CA THR A 22 -9.91 5.13 27.74
C THR A 22 -9.56 4.05 26.75
N ASP A 23 -8.68 3.16 27.15
CA ASP A 23 -8.18 2.05 26.36
C ASP A 23 -9.31 1.04 26.07
N ASN A 24 -10.12 1.34 25.05
CA ASN A 24 -11.14 0.42 24.53
C ASN A 24 -10.63 -0.36 23.30
N ARG A 25 -9.30 -0.45 23.11
CA ARG A 25 -8.66 -1.22 22.04
C ARG A 25 -8.31 -2.65 22.43
N THR A 26 -8.67 -3.08 23.64
CA THR A 26 -8.33 -4.42 24.19
C THR A 26 -8.94 -5.60 23.44
N GLY A 27 -10.02 -5.41 22.66
CA GLY A 27 -10.73 -6.55 22.06
C GLY A 27 -10.08 -7.21 20.83
N LEU A 28 -9.45 -6.44 19.94
CA LEU A 28 -8.87 -6.98 18.70
C LEU A 28 -7.37 -7.28 18.84
N PHE A 29 -6.63 -6.40 19.51
CA PHE A 29 -5.21 -6.60 19.77
C PHE A 29 -4.94 -7.73 20.75
N ASP A 30 -5.79 -7.93 21.77
CA ASP A 30 -5.65 -9.06 22.70
C ASP A 30 -6.01 -10.38 22.04
N LYS A 31 -6.97 -10.42 21.09
CA LYS A 31 -7.23 -11.61 20.28
C LYS A 31 -6.07 -11.94 19.34
N VAL A 32 -5.46 -10.91 18.71
CA VAL A 32 -4.26 -11.09 17.87
C VAL A 32 -3.05 -11.47 18.73
N ARG A 33 -2.91 -10.90 19.91
CA ARG A 33 -1.87 -11.25 20.89
C ARG A 33 -2.04 -12.68 21.42
N GLY A 34 -3.27 -13.12 21.69
CA GLY A 34 -3.58 -14.51 22.06
C GLY A 34 -3.34 -15.50 20.92
N TRP A 35 -3.54 -15.07 19.67
CA TRP A 35 -3.28 -15.92 18.49
C TRP A 35 -1.78 -15.98 18.13
N MET A 36 -1.01 -14.94 18.42
CA MET A 36 0.45 -14.94 18.28
C MET A 36 1.16 -15.69 19.43
N GLY A 37 0.43 -16.25 20.37
CA GLY A 37 0.96 -16.89 21.58
C GLY A 37 1.64 -15.84 22.46
N ALA A 38 1.20 -15.69 23.70
CA ALA A 38 1.97 -14.97 24.69
C ALA A 38 3.36 -15.64 24.71
N ALA A 39 4.40 -14.86 24.37
CA ALA A 39 5.76 -15.34 24.51
C ALA A 39 5.93 -15.63 26.00
N ASP A 40 5.88 -16.91 26.37
CA ASP A 40 6.26 -17.37 27.68
C ASP A 40 7.72 -16.97 27.86
N LYS A 41 7.99 -16.08 28.81
CA LYS A 41 9.33 -15.71 29.20
C LYS A 41 9.94 -16.85 30.02
N GLY A 42 10.06 -18.01 29.36
CA GLY A 42 10.81 -19.15 29.84
C GLY A 42 12.30 -18.84 29.76
N SER A 43 12.93 -18.76 30.90
CA SER A 43 14.38 -18.69 31.10
C SER A 43 15.05 -19.98 30.61
N GLY A 44 15.46 -20.04 29.37
CA GLY A 44 16.25 -21.13 28.81
C GLY A 44 16.60 -20.74 27.39
N GLY A 45 17.86 -20.87 26.97
CA GLY A 45 18.44 -20.37 25.72
C GLY A 45 17.73 -20.79 24.44
N GLU A 46 16.54 -20.32 24.23
CA GLU A 46 15.72 -20.56 23.04
C GLU A 46 16.26 -19.69 21.89
N ARG A 47 16.45 -20.33 20.75
CA ARG A 47 16.81 -19.65 19.51
C ARG A 47 15.74 -18.58 19.14
N PRO A 48 16.12 -17.49 18.49
CA PRO A 48 15.18 -16.51 17.99
C PRO A 48 14.08 -17.15 17.13
N LEU A 49 12.83 -16.69 17.31
CA LEU A 49 11.70 -17.12 16.50
C LEU A 49 11.99 -16.85 15.02
N GLN A 50 11.84 -17.88 14.18
CA GLN A 50 12.01 -17.77 12.72
C GLN A 50 10.65 -17.44 12.08
N VAL A 51 10.52 -16.26 11.50
CA VAL A 51 9.28 -15.78 10.88
C VAL A 51 9.47 -15.66 9.38
N ALA A 52 8.65 -16.36 8.59
CA ALA A 52 8.55 -16.14 7.16
C ALA A 52 7.46 -15.10 6.87
N VAL A 53 7.74 -14.15 5.98
CA VAL A 53 6.78 -13.14 5.52
C VAL A 53 6.73 -13.18 3.99
N ILE A 54 5.57 -13.51 3.42
CA ILE A 54 5.39 -13.61 1.97
C ILE A 54 4.73 -12.32 1.47
N GLY A 55 5.49 -11.51 0.74
CA GLY A 55 5.16 -10.17 0.27
C GLY A 55 5.98 -9.09 0.97
N SER A 56 6.03 -7.90 0.40
CA SER A 56 6.79 -6.73 0.89
C SER A 56 5.96 -5.44 0.97
N GLY A 57 4.64 -5.54 0.87
CA GLY A 57 3.74 -4.39 1.02
C GLY A 57 3.65 -3.88 2.46
N GLY A 58 2.85 -2.83 2.70
CA GLY A 58 2.74 -2.17 3.99
C GLY A 58 2.43 -3.11 5.16
N ALA A 59 1.56 -4.12 4.97
CA ALA A 59 1.25 -5.10 6.00
C ALA A 59 2.45 -6.02 6.30
N ALA A 60 3.16 -6.47 5.26
CA ALA A 60 4.36 -7.28 5.39
C ALA A 60 5.46 -6.54 6.14
N MET A 61 5.74 -5.29 5.74
CA MET A 61 6.76 -4.44 6.37
C MET A 61 6.45 -4.16 7.85
N ALA A 62 5.20 -3.78 8.16
CA ALA A 62 4.80 -3.52 9.54
C ALA A 62 4.98 -4.77 10.43
N ALA A 63 4.60 -5.94 9.91
CA ALA A 63 4.73 -7.19 10.65
C ALA A 63 6.20 -7.63 10.79
N ALA A 64 7.00 -7.52 9.71
CA ALA A 64 8.42 -7.86 9.74
C ALA A 64 9.18 -7.01 10.75
N LEU A 65 9.01 -5.68 10.72
CA LEU A 65 9.64 -4.77 11.66
C LEU A 65 9.20 -5.04 13.10
N LYS A 66 7.91 -5.30 13.31
CA LYS A 66 7.41 -5.63 14.65
C LYS A 66 7.93 -6.98 15.15
N ALA A 67 8.08 -7.97 14.29
CA ALA A 67 8.67 -9.25 14.66
C ALA A 67 10.14 -9.08 15.08
N VAL A 68 10.93 -8.32 14.32
CA VAL A 68 12.33 -7.99 14.67
C VAL A 68 12.42 -7.24 16.00
N GLU A 69 11.56 -6.26 16.23
CA GLU A 69 11.48 -5.54 17.52
C GLU A 69 11.22 -6.48 18.71
N GLN A 70 10.53 -7.60 18.46
CA GLN A 70 10.27 -8.64 19.46
C GLN A 70 11.37 -9.74 19.51
N GLY A 71 12.49 -9.53 18.82
CA GLY A 71 13.66 -10.44 18.84
C GLY A 71 13.58 -11.59 17.82
N ALA A 72 12.64 -11.60 16.88
CA ALA A 72 12.58 -12.61 15.84
C ALA A 72 13.60 -12.38 14.72
N GLN A 73 13.95 -13.46 14.01
CA GLN A 73 14.62 -13.43 12.71
C GLN A 73 13.57 -13.56 11.62
N VAL A 74 13.60 -12.67 10.66
CA VAL A 74 12.60 -12.61 9.59
C VAL A 74 13.21 -13.00 8.24
N THR A 75 12.55 -13.89 7.51
CA THR A 75 12.80 -14.09 6.08
C THR A 75 11.62 -13.51 5.32
N LEU A 76 11.85 -12.41 4.60
CA LEU A 76 10.87 -11.75 3.76
C LEU A 76 11.06 -12.22 2.32
N ILE A 77 9.98 -12.68 1.68
CA ILE A 77 10.01 -13.20 0.32
C ILE A 77 9.16 -12.30 -0.58
N GLU A 78 9.77 -11.75 -1.63
CA GLU A 78 9.08 -10.91 -2.61
C GLU A 78 9.36 -11.40 -4.04
N ARG A 79 8.31 -11.66 -4.81
CA ARG A 79 8.45 -12.10 -6.21
C ARG A 79 8.54 -10.95 -7.21
N GLY A 80 8.06 -9.76 -6.84
CA GLY A 80 7.98 -8.58 -7.68
C GLY A 80 8.81 -7.43 -7.14
N THR A 81 8.23 -6.24 -7.21
CA THR A 81 8.87 -5.00 -6.74
C THR A 81 8.60 -4.80 -5.26
N ILE A 82 9.65 -4.55 -4.47
CA ILE A 82 9.55 -4.21 -3.05
C ILE A 82 8.58 -3.04 -2.83
N GLY A 83 7.80 -3.08 -1.73
CA GLY A 83 6.89 -2.02 -1.33
C GLY A 83 5.41 -2.29 -1.65
N GLY A 84 5.13 -3.29 -2.50
CA GLY A 84 3.77 -3.72 -2.84
C GLY A 84 2.95 -2.65 -3.58
N THR A 85 1.63 -2.81 -3.58
CA THR A 85 0.70 -2.01 -4.40
C THR A 85 0.71 -0.53 -4.04
N CYS A 86 0.68 -0.17 -2.76
CA CYS A 86 0.44 1.22 -2.32
C CYS A 86 1.49 2.19 -2.84
N VAL A 87 2.78 1.89 -2.70
CA VAL A 87 3.85 2.79 -3.14
C VAL A 87 4.06 2.71 -4.65
N ASN A 88 3.99 1.51 -5.26
CA ASN A 88 4.39 1.31 -6.64
C ASN A 88 3.28 1.66 -7.65
N VAL A 89 2.05 1.20 -7.42
CA VAL A 89 0.95 1.27 -8.40
C VAL A 89 -0.41 1.61 -7.76
N GLY A 90 -0.41 2.21 -6.58
CA GLY A 90 -1.62 2.51 -5.82
C GLY A 90 -1.67 3.92 -5.27
N CYS A 91 -1.66 4.04 -3.94
CA CYS A 91 -1.90 5.31 -3.25
C CYS A 91 -0.91 6.41 -3.65
N VAL A 92 0.38 6.11 -3.75
CA VAL A 92 1.40 7.13 -4.03
C VAL A 92 1.24 7.71 -5.43
N PRO A 93 1.31 6.91 -6.52
CA PRO A 93 1.16 7.47 -7.86
C PRO A 93 -0.22 8.09 -8.10
N SER A 94 -1.31 7.52 -7.53
CA SER A 94 -2.64 8.11 -7.68
C SER A 94 -2.76 9.48 -7.03
N LYS A 95 -2.21 9.68 -5.83
CA LYS A 95 -2.27 10.99 -5.16
C LYS A 95 -1.40 12.04 -5.84
N ILE A 96 -0.28 11.64 -6.45
CA ILE A 96 0.53 12.53 -7.29
C ILE A 96 -0.27 12.97 -8.52
N MET A 97 -0.88 12.02 -9.25
CA MET A 97 -1.72 12.30 -10.42
C MET A 97 -2.91 13.21 -10.08
N ILE A 98 -3.67 12.85 -9.03
CA ILE A 98 -4.83 13.63 -8.58
C ILE A 98 -4.43 15.06 -8.20
N ARG A 99 -3.29 15.23 -7.50
CA ARG A 99 -2.80 16.55 -7.13
C ARG A 99 -2.41 17.38 -8.35
N ALA A 100 -1.75 16.78 -9.33
CA ALA A 100 -1.39 17.45 -10.59
C ALA A 100 -2.66 17.86 -11.38
N ALA A 101 -3.63 16.97 -11.52
CA ALA A 101 -4.91 17.25 -12.14
C ALA A 101 -5.69 18.37 -11.43
N HIS A 102 -5.64 18.40 -10.10
CA HIS A 102 -6.27 19.48 -9.33
C HIS A 102 -5.59 20.83 -9.57
N ILE A 103 -4.26 20.88 -9.65
CA ILE A 103 -3.51 22.12 -9.97
C ILE A 103 -3.86 22.58 -11.38
N ALA A 104 -3.94 21.68 -12.35
CA ALA A 104 -4.34 22.02 -13.72
C ALA A 104 -5.76 22.61 -13.74
N TYR A 105 -6.70 21.98 -13.04
CA TYR A 105 -8.06 22.47 -12.90
C TYR A 105 -8.15 23.87 -12.27
N LEU A 106 -7.43 24.11 -11.15
CA LEU A 106 -7.43 25.44 -10.49
C LEU A 106 -6.84 26.54 -11.38
N ARG A 107 -5.94 26.22 -12.31
CA ARG A 107 -5.42 27.17 -13.28
C ARG A 107 -6.43 27.53 -14.36
N GLN A 108 -7.32 26.61 -14.72
CA GLN A 108 -8.39 26.82 -15.69
C GLN A 108 -9.63 27.50 -15.12
N THR A 109 -9.87 27.32 -13.82
CA THR A 109 -11.09 27.75 -13.14
C THR A 109 -10.74 28.57 -11.89
N SER A 110 -10.37 29.85 -12.10
CA SER A 110 -10.11 30.73 -10.97
C SER A 110 -11.43 31.12 -10.28
N PRO A 111 -11.61 30.86 -8.98
CA PRO A 111 -12.73 31.41 -8.23
C PRO A 111 -12.61 32.92 -7.98
N PHE A 112 -11.46 33.50 -8.34
CA PHE A 112 -11.14 34.95 -8.21
C PHE A 112 -10.85 35.58 -9.59
N ASP A 113 -11.61 35.23 -10.59
CA ASP A 113 -11.43 35.58 -12.00
C ASP A 113 -11.39 37.08 -12.26
N ALA A 114 -12.03 37.89 -11.43
CA ALA A 114 -11.97 39.34 -11.48
C ALA A 114 -10.55 39.92 -11.25
N GLY A 115 -9.69 39.21 -10.49
CA GLY A 115 -8.33 39.65 -10.17
C GLY A 115 -7.24 38.66 -10.55
N ILE A 116 -7.58 37.38 -10.71
CA ILE A 116 -6.65 36.30 -11.10
C ILE A 116 -7.20 35.62 -12.35
N THR A 117 -6.66 35.97 -13.50
CA THR A 117 -7.10 35.43 -14.79
C THR A 117 -6.88 33.92 -14.86
N ALA A 118 -7.94 33.20 -15.22
CA ALA A 118 -7.84 31.76 -15.53
C ALA A 118 -7.00 31.55 -16.80
N THR A 119 -6.10 30.58 -16.76
CA THR A 119 -5.26 30.20 -17.90
C THR A 119 -5.17 28.69 -18.00
N ALA A 120 -5.66 28.13 -19.10
CA ALA A 120 -5.56 26.70 -19.34
C ALA A 120 -4.08 26.28 -19.47
N PRO A 121 -3.57 25.37 -18.62
CA PRO A 121 -2.19 24.92 -18.72
C PRO A 121 -2.04 23.95 -19.89
N ALA A 122 -0.89 24.00 -20.56
CA ALA A 122 -0.48 22.89 -21.43
C ALA A 122 -0.13 21.69 -20.56
N ILE A 123 -0.67 20.52 -20.89
CA ILE A 123 -0.42 19.26 -20.20
C ILE A 123 0.56 18.42 -21.03
N ASP A 124 1.74 18.15 -20.45
CA ASP A 124 2.71 17.19 -20.99
C ASP A 124 2.63 15.92 -20.13
N ARG A 125 1.76 15.01 -20.50
CA ARG A 125 1.51 13.78 -19.73
C ARG A 125 2.76 12.89 -19.60
N PRO A 126 3.58 12.64 -20.65
CA PRO A 126 4.82 11.89 -20.52
C PRO A 126 5.78 12.48 -19.47
N ARG A 127 5.97 13.79 -19.42
CA ARG A 127 6.84 14.45 -18.43
C ARG A 127 6.26 14.36 -17.02
N MET A 128 4.94 14.49 -16.86
CA MET A 128 4.27 14.31 -15.58
C MET A 128 4.41 12.88 -15.09
N LEU A 129 4.30 11.89 -15.97
CA LEU A 129 4.48 10.48 -15.65
C LEU A 129 5.92 10.19 -15.18
N ALA A 130 6.91 10.72 -15.89
CA ALA A 130 8.32 10.59 -15.49
C ALA A 130 8.57 11.19 -14.10
N GLN A 131 8.00 12.34 -13.79
CA GLN A 131 8.10 12.95 -12.46
C GLN A 131 7.36 12.15 -11.39
N GLN A 132 6.20 11.59 -11.71
CA GLN A 132 5.46 10.69 -10.83
C GLN A 132 6.29 9.46 -10.48
N GLN A 133 6.90 8.81 -11.50
CA GLN A 133 7.72 7.62 -11.31
C GLN A 133 8.95 7.93 -10.46
N ALA A 134 9.65 9.02 -10.71
CA ALA A 134 10.80 9.42 -9.89
C ALA A 134 10.44 9.58 -8.41
N ARG A 135 9.27 10.15 -8.11
CA ARG A 135 8.79 10.27 -6.71
C ARG A 135 8.38 8.93 -6.09
N VAL A 136 7.82 8.02 -6.90
CA VAL A 136 7.51 6.65 -6.47
C VAL A 136 8.80 5.91 -6.10
N ASP A 137 9.83 6.00 -6.95
CA ASP A 137 11.12 5.35 -6.74
C ASP A 137 11.84 5.88 -5.51
N GLU A 138 11.85 7.21 -5.33
CA GLU A 138 12.40 7.85 -4.13
C GLU A 138 11.73 7.36 -2.85
N LEU A 139 10.40 7.33 -2.83
CA LEU A 139 9.64 6.89 -1.65
C LEU A 139 9.80 5.39 -1.40
N ARG A 140 9.82 4.55 -2.45
CA ARG A 140 10.10 3.13 -2.32
C ARG A 140 11.46 2.89 -1.71
N HIS A 141 12.49 3.54 -2.25
CA HIS A 141 13.84 3.42 -1.72
C HIS A 141 13.91 3.86 -0.25
N ALA A 142 13.42 5.06 0.08
CA ALA A 142 13.51 5.61 1.44
C ALA A 142 12.69 4.85 2.49
N LYS A 143 11.51 4.32 2.11
CA LYS A 143 10.54 3.77 3.08
C LYS A 143 10.45 2.24 3.09
N TYR A 144 11.09 1.56 2.14
CA TYR A 144 11.06 0.10 2.05
C TYR A 144 12.47 -0.46 1.86
N GLU A 145 13.14 -0.18 0.74
CA GLU A 145 14.41 -0.80 0.39
C GLU A 145 15.49 -0.49 1.42
N ASN A 146 15.73 0.78 1.72
CA ASN A 146 16.73 1.20 2.71
C ASN A 146 16.46 0.64 4.11
N ILE A 147 15.21 0.49 4.50
CA ILE A 147 14.85 -0.12 5.80
C ILE A 147 15.21 -1.61 5.81
N LEU A 148 14.94 -2.33 4.73
CA LEU A 148 15.29 -3.75 4.61
C LEU A 148 16.80 -3.95 4.57
N ASP A 149 17.52 -3.15 3.80
CA ASP A 149 18.98 -3.22 3.65
C ASP A 149 19.72 -2.92 4.95
N THR A 150 19.17 -2.04 5.79
CA THR A 150 19.75 -1.67 7.08
C THR A 150 19.29 -2.52 8.27
N SER A 151 18.41 -3.48 8.04
CA SER A 151 17.82 -4.35 9.09
C SER A 151 18.53 -5.72 9.14
N PRO A 152 19.51 -5.95 10.03
CA PRO A 152 20.31 -7.17 10.03
C PRO A 152 19.52 -8.44 10.35
N ASN A 153 18.34 -8.29 10.96
CA ASN A 153 17.47 -9.40 11.34
C ASN A 153 16.37 -9.69 10.29
N ILE A 154 16.41 -9.01 9.12
CA ILE A 154 15.53 -9.28 8.00
C ILE A 154 16.36 -9.76 6.82
N ASN A 155 16.16 -11.01 6.44
CA ASN A 155 16.77 -11.58 5.23
C ASN A 155 15.74 -11.51 4.08
N VAL A 156 16.05 -10.78 3.02
CA VAL A 156 15.18 -10.64 1.84
C VAL A 156 15.54 -11.67 0.79
N LEU A 157 14.55 -12.40 0.32
CA LEU A 157 14.66 -13.33 -0.80
C LEU A 157 13.76 -12.88 -1.95
N HIS A 158 14.36 -12.62 -3.10
CA HIS A 158 13.61 -12.35 -4.33
C HIS A 158 13.23 -13.65 -5.01
N GLY A 159 11.94 -13.95 -5.06
CA GLY A 159 11.42 -15.18 -5.65
C GLY A 159 9.99 -15.49 -5.28
N GLU A 160 9.49 -16.58 -5.82
CA GLU A 160 8.13 -17.07 -5.58
C GLU A 160 8.13 -18.19 -4.54
N ALA A 161 7.36 -18.01 -3.46
CA ALA A 161 7.26 -18.95 -2.36
C ALA A 161 6.12 -19.95 -2.58
N ARG A 162 6.38 -21.23 -2.27
CA ARG A 162 5.39 -22.30 -2.21
C ARG A 162 5.53 -23.08 -0.91
N PHE A 163 4.43 -23.37 -0.24
CA PHE A 163 4.43 -24.25 0.93
C PHE A 163 4.78 -25.68 0.53
N THR A 164 5.75 -26.27 1.20
CA THR A 164 6.19 -27.67 1.06
C THR A 164 5.94 -28.47 2.32
N GLY A 165 5.47 -27.83 3.38
CA GLY A 165 5.08 -28.43 4.65
C GLY A 165 4.45 -27.38 5.57
N SER A 166 4.02 -27.81 6.76
CA SER A 166 3.40 -26.93 7.76
C SER A 166 4.36 -25.86 8.30
N HIS A 167 5.65 -26.08 8.20
CA HIS A 167 6.72 -25.20 8.68
C HIS A 167 7.85 -25.00 7.65
N SER A 168 7.57 -25.22 6.37
CA SER A 168 8.57 -25.10 5.31
C SER A 168 8.01 -24.49 4.03
N LEU A 169 8.84 -23.66 3.40
CA LEU A 169 8.62 -23.07 2.06
C LEU A 169 9.76 -23.47 1.14
N THR A 170 9.46 -23.72 -0.11
CA THR A 170 10.44 -23.67 -1.21
C THR A 170 10.23 -22.37 -1.97
N ILE A 171 11.33 -21.64 -2.18
CA ILE A 171 11.36 -20.37 -2.91
C ILE A 171 12.11 -20.60 -4.22
N THR A 172 11.39 -20.44 -5.35
CA THR A 172 12.02 -20.36 -6.66
C THR A 172 12.60 -18.96 -6.84
N LEU A 173 13.92 -18.84 -6.80
CA LEU A 173 14.60 -17.54 -6.79
C LEU A 173 14.55 -16.89 -8.18
N THR A 174 14.35 -15.58 -8.21
CA THR A 174 14.40 -14.77 -9.45
C THR A 174 15.76 -14.86 -10.15
N ALA A 175 16.84 -15.01 -9.40
CA ALA A 175 18.19 -15.21 -9.93
C ALA A 175 18.47 -16.65 -10.40
N GLY A 176 17.48 -17.54 -10.29
CA GLY A 176 17.59 -18.98 -10.62
C GLY A 176 17.89 -19.86 -9.42
N GLY A 177 17.50 -21.12 -9.52
CA GLY A 177 17.61 -22.10 -8.44
C GLY A 177 16.48 -22.04 -7.42
N GLU A 178 16.57 -22.91 -6.43
CA GLU A 178 15.58 -23.02 -5.36
C GLU A 178 16.24 -22.91 -3.99
N ARG A 179 15.51 -22.39 -3.02
CA ARG A 179 15.91 -22.31 -1.63
C ARG A 179 14.79 -22.76 -0.70
N THR A 180 15.09 -23.68 0.20
CA THR A 180 14.15 -24.07 1.25
C THR A 180 14.34 -23.20 2.48
N VAL A 181 13.24 -22.72 3.05
CA VAL A 181 13.18 -21.93 4.27
C VAL A 181 12.25 -22.61 5.26
N SER A 182 12.78 -22.91 6.45
CA SER A 182 11.99 -23.38 7.59
C SER A 182 11.59 -22.20 8.46
N PHE A 183 10.41 -22.24 9.05
CA PHE A 183 9.87 -21.18 9.89
C PHE A 183 9.03 -21.73 11.05
N ASP A 184 8.95 -20.96 12.12
CA ASP A 184 8.04 -21.24 13.25
C ASP A 184 6.65 -20.63 13.01
N ARG A 185 6.63 -19.46 12.35
CA ARG A 185 5.39 -18.74 11.96
C ARG A 185 5.54 -18.18 10.55
N CYS A 186 4.42 -18.13 9.82
CA CYS A 186 4.38 -17.56 8.49
C CYS A 186 3.25 -16.53 8.38
N LEU A 187 3.56 -15.35 7.84
CA LEU A 187 2.58 -14.35 7.45
C LEU A 187 2.43 -14.35 5.92
N ILE A 188 1.20 -14.56 5.46
CA ILE A 188 0.83 -14.42 4.05
C ILE A 188 0.31 -13.00 3.85
N ALA A 189 1.14 -12.14 3.24
CA ALA A 189 0.85 -10.72 2.99
C ALA A 189 0.99 -10.38 1.49
N THR A 190 0.49 -11.27 0.64
CA THR A 190 0.62 -11.22 -0.82
C THR A 190 -0.23 -10.12 -1.49
N GLY A 191 -1.06 -9.43 -0.71
CA GLY A 191 -1.89 -8.32 -1.21
C GLY A 191 -3.05 -8.76 -2.09
N ALA A 192 -3.48 -7.84 -2.96
CA ALA A 192 -4.58 -8.03 -3.90
C ALA A 192 -4.29 -7.32 -5.23
N THR A 193 -4.94 -7.76 -6.28
CA THR A 193 -4.94 -7.14 -7.61
C THR A 193 -6.34 -6.69 -7.98
N ALA A 194 -6.45 -5.80 -8.97
CA ALA A 194 -7.74 -5.38 -9.51
C ALA A 194 -8.48 -6.58 -10.11
N ALA A 195 -9.73 -6.77 -9.68
CA ALA A 195 -10.60 -7.77 -10.28
C ALA A 195 -11.22 -7.22 -11.57
N VAL A 196 -11.10 -7.99 -12.64
CA VAL A 196 -11.76 -7.68 -13.93
C VAL A 196 -13.11 -8.40 -13.98
N PRO A 197 -14.23 -7.67 -14.03
CA PRO A 197 -15.55 -8.29 -14.04
C PRO A 197 -15.77 -9.11 -15.34
N PRO A 198 -16.54 -10.21 -15.28
CA PRO A 198 -16.78 -11.08 -16.44
C PRO A 198 -17.86 -10.50 -17.38
N ILE A 199 -17.60 -9.30 -17.89
CA ILE A 199 -18.51 -8.62 -18.86
C ILE A 199 -18.21 -9.18 -20.25
N PRO A 200 -19.21 -9.66 -20.99
CA PRO A 200 -19.02 -10.14 -22.36
C PRO A 200 -18.36 -9.08 -23.24
N GLY A 201 -17.31 -9.46 -23.95
CA GLY A 201 -16.55 -8.58 -24.85
C GLY A 201 -15.50 -7.69 -24.15
N LEU A 202 -15.48 -7.58 -22.83
CA LEU A 202 -14.52 -6.71 -22.13
C LEU A 202 -13.07 -7.15 -22.39
N LYS A 203 -12.82 -8.47 -22.40
CA LYS A 203 -11.47 -9.00 -22.63
C LYS A 203 -10.93 -8.75 -24.04
N ASP A 204 -11.83 -8.49 -24.98
CA ASP A 204 -11.51 -8.23 -26.40
C ASP A 204 -11.36 -6.72 -26.68
N THR A 205 -11.46 -5.89 -25.66
CA THR A 205 -11.29 -4.43 -25.74
C THR A 205 -10.03 -3.99 -25.04
N PRO A 206 -9.38 -2.89 -25.47
CA PRO A 206 -8.25 -2.30 -24.76
C PRO A 206 -8.74 -1.59 -23.48
N TYR A 207 -8.87 -2.32 -22.37
CA TYR A 207 -9.24 -1.74 -21.09
C TYR A 207 -8.01 -1.55 -20.19
N TRP A 208 -8.17 -0.65 -19.24
CA TRP A 208 -7.20 -0.43 -18.16
C TRP A 208 -7.81 -0.82 -16.82
N THR A 209 -7.03 -1.40 -15.95
CA THR A 209 -7.28 -1.35 -14.51
C THR A 209 -6.68 -0.06 -13.93
N SER A 210 -6.80 0.15 -12.62
CA SER A 210 -6.15 1.28 -11.97
C SER A 210 -4.62 1.29 -12.16
N THR A 211 -4.02 0.13 -12.30
CA THR A 211 -2.56 0.00 -12.51
C THR A 211 -2.14 0.58 -13.86
N GLU A 212 -2.78 0.14 -14.95
CA GLU A 212 -2.48 0.63 -16.29
C GLU A 212 -2.85 2.11 -16.44
N ALA A 213 -3.96 2.55 -15.84
CA ALA A 213 -4.38 3.95 -15.87
C ALA A 213 -3.33 4.89 -15.25
N LEU A 214 -2.64 4.47 -14.19
CA LEU A 214 -1.64 5.28 -13.49
C LEU A 214 -0.32 5.40 -14.25
N VAL A 215 0.00 4.44 -15.12
CA VAL A 215 1.26 4.42 -15.90
C VAL A 215 1.06 4.76 -17.38
N ASN A 216 -0.18 5.02 -17.81
CA ASN A 216 -0.46 5.40 -19.19
C ASN A 216 -0.02 6.83 -19.46
N ASP A 217 0.65 7.05 -20.57
CA ASP A 217 1.14 8.35 -21.04
C ASP A 217 0.14 9.14 -21.91
N ALA A 218 -0.96 8.48 -22.31
CA ALA A 218 -2.04 9.09 -23.08
C ALA A 218 -3.17 9.61 -22.18
N ILE A 219 -3.78 10.71 -22.60
CA ILE A 219 -5.04 11.22 -22.06
C ILE A 219 -6.11 10.93 -23.13
N PRO A 220 -7.03 10.01 -22.91
CA PRO A 220 -8.06 9.67 -23.88
C PRO A 220 -9.09 10.81 -23.98
N GLU A 221 -9.55 11.11 -25.20
CA GLU A 221 -10.62 12.09 -25.42
C GLU A 221 -11.94 11.67 -24.74
N ARG A 222 -12.20 10.37 -24.62
CA ARG A 222 -13.36 9.78 -23.97
C ARG A 222 -12.94 8.57 -23.17
N LEU A 223 -13.33 8.53 -21.91
CA LEU A 223 -13.06 7.43 -20.99
C LEU A 223 -14.37 6.92 -20.39
N ALA A 224 -14.71 5.66 -20.64
CA ALA A 224 -15.77 4.96 -19.92
C ALA A 224 -15.19 4.31 -18.67
N VAL A 225 -15.81 4.56 -17.51
CA VAL A 225 -15.37 3.99 -16.23
C VAL A 225 -16.42 2.99 -15.74
N ILE A 226 -15.99 1.74 -15.56
CA ILE A 226 -16.85 0.66 -15.06
C ILE A 226 -16.62 0.50 -13.57
N GLY A 227 -17.59 0.89 -12.76
CA GLY A 227 -17.54 0.86 -11.30
C GLY A 227 -17.62 2.25 -10.68
N SER A 228 -17.93 2.29 -9.38
CA SER A 228 -18.14 3.52 -8.59
C SER A 228 -17.34 3.52 -7.28
N SER A 229 -16.26 2.74 -7.23
CA SER A 229 -15.36 2.76 -6.08
C SER A 229 -14.64 4.11 -5.97
N VAL A 230 -14.08 4.40 -4.79
CA VAL A 230 -13.24 5.60 -4.57
C VAL A 230 -12.15 5.70 -5.63
N VAL A 231 -11.47 4.60 -5.96
CA VAL A 231 -10.41 4.57 -6.98
C VAL A 231 -10.96 4.94 -8.35
N ALA A 232 -12.12 4.39 -8.74
CA ALA A 232 -12.75 4.69 -10.01
C ALA A 232 -13.11 6.19 -10.12
N LEU A 233 -13.72 6.76 -9.10
CA LEU A 233 -14.13 8.18 -9.07
C LEU A 233 -12.92 9.12 -9.05
N GLU A 234 -11.89 8.84 -8.26
CA GLU A 234 -10.67 9.63 -8.18
C GLU A 234 -9.92 9.67 -9.53
N LEU A 235 -9.73 8.52 -10.18
CA LEU A 235 -9.04 8.44 -11.46
C LEU A 235 -9.88 9.04 -12.59
N ALA A 236 -11.20 8.77 -12.63
CA ALA A 236 -12.08 9.40 -13.59
C ALA A 236 -12.02 10.92 -13.53
N GLN A 237 -12.07 11.50 -12.32
CA GLN A 237 -11.95 12.94 -12.13
C GLN A 237 -10.55 13.47 -12.52
N ALA A 238 -9.48 12.72 -12.22
CA ALA A 238 -8.13 13.12 -12.58
C ALA A 238 -7.97 13.19 -14.11
N PHE A 239 -8.45 12.18 -14.84
CA PHE A 239 -8.42 12.20 -16.31
C PHE A 239 -9.30 13.32 -16.90
N ALA A 240 -10.48 13.59 -16.32
CA ALA A 240 -11.36 14.66 -16.78
C ALA A 240 -10.81 16.09 -16.54
N ARG A 241 -9.77 16.22 -15.71
CA ARG A 241 -9.11 17.50 -15.37
C ARG A 241 -7.78 17.73 -16.09
N HIS A 242 -7.31 16.73 -16.83
CA HIS A 242 -6.14 16.81 -17.69
C HIS A 242 -6.54 17.16 -19.11
#